data_a9ea47c154296b8c48f248fdde5ab5e9
#
_entry.id   a9ea47c154296b8c48f248fdde5ab5e9
#
_cell.length_a   1.000
_cell.length_b   1.000
_cell.length_c   1.000
_cell.angle_alpha   90.00
_cell.angle_beta   90.00
_cell.angle_gamma   90.00
#
_symmetry.space_group_name_H-M   'P 1'
#
loop_
_entity.id
_entity.type
_entity.pdbx_description
1 polymer ?
#
loop_
_entity_poly.entity_id
_entity_poly.type
_entity_poly.pdbx_seq_one_letter_code
_entity_poly.pdbx_strand_id
1 'polypeptide(L)'
;MIKRDIEAKIRSDFGKGKVVLVLGARQVGKTTLLNQLAENVERVLRINCDNADERERLSNPNTTQLLNMVGNAQLVLIDEAQRIPDVGMVLKMLADALGARAQIVATGSSALELANGVFESAAGRIFEYRLYPLSHGELAAQSGAERTEQRLLQERLVYGSYPEVVTAPNDGRRILESIASGALYKDVLSFGGIRKPDVLSRLVQCLALQLGSEVSANELGQMTGLNKATVESYIDLLEKTFVVFSLRSFARNARNELKRARKIYFWDNGIRNVVLGNFAPLTLRTDVGALWENWLVSERLKRLAYAQSYARSYFWRTTTQSEIDYIEELDGQIKAFEFKWNPHEKAKMPQPFAAAYPNATYSVISRESYDGFLM
;
A
#
# COMPACT_ATOMS: atom_id res chain seq x y z
N MET A 1 7.58 -1.66 -20.53
CA MET A 1 7.13 -2.20 -19.22
C MET A 1 7.80 -1.37 -18.14
N ILE A 2 7.08 -0.95 -17.10
CA ILE A 2 7.66 -0.11 -16.01
C ILE A 2 8.41 -1.02 -15.06
N LYS A 3 9.69 -0.72 -14.81
CA LYS A 3 10.51 -1.46 -13.85
C LYS A 3 10.08 -1.12 -12.43
N ARG A 4 9.99 -2.14 -11.57
CA ARG A 4 9.58 -1.95 -10.18
C ARG A 4 10.81 -1.87 -9.26
N ASP A 5 10.86 -0.88 -8.39
CA ASP A 5 11.98 -0.67 -7.46
C ASP A 5 12.21 -1.88 -6.53
N ILE A 6 11.13 -2.56 -6.16
CA ILE A 6 11.15 -3.73 -5.29
C ILE A 6 11.82 -4.96 -5.94
N GLU A 7 11.92 -5.03 -7.27
CA GLU A 7 12.46 -6.19 -8.01
C GLU A 7 13.90 -6.52 -7.58
N ALA A 8 14.76 -5.51 -7.52
CA ALA A 8 16.17 -5.70 -7.15
C ALA A 8 16.30 -6.28 -5.73
N LYS A 9 15.45 -5.84 -4.81
CA LYS A 9 15.41 -6.35 -3.43
C LYS A 9 14.95 -7.80 -3.39
N ILE A 10 13.88 -8.12 -4.09
CA ILE A 10 13.37 -9.50 -4.20
C ILE A 10 14.47 -10.43 -4.75
N ARG A 11 15.15 -10.01 -5.82
CA ARG A 11 16.25 -10.80 -6.39
C ARG A 11 17.42 -11.00 -5.42
N SER A 12 17.70 -10.03 -4.55
CA SER A 12 18.76 -10.15 -3.54
C SER A 12 18.45 -11.18 -2.43
N ASP A 13 17.18 -11.60 -2.33
CA ASP A 13 16.74 -12.63 -1.39
C ASP A 13 16.66 -14.03 -2.02
N PHE A 14 16.91 -14.15 -3.32
CA PHE A 14 16.93 -15.47 -3.98
C PHE A 14 18.04 -16.35 -3.39
N GLY A 15 17.74 -17.64 -3.29
CA GLY A 15 18.67 -18.63 -2.77
C GLY A 15 18.81 -18.67 -1.24
N LYS A 16 18.07 -17.84 -0.49
CA LYS A 16 18.10 -17.82 0.98
C LYS A 16 17.22 -18.91 1.63
N GLY A 17 16.63 -19.81 0.85
CA GLY A 17 15.78 -20.89 1.34
C GLY A 17 14.45 -20.42 1.92
N LYS A 18 13.98 -19.24 1.55
CA LYS A 18 12.71 -18.67 1.97
C LYS A 18 11.81 -18.37 0.79
N VAL A 19 10.51 -18.42 1.03
CA VAL A 19 9.51 -17.96 0.08
C VAL A 19 9.50 -16.43 0.07
N VAL A 20 9.51 -15.84 -1.09
CA VAL A 20 9.20 -14.43 -1.28
C VAL A 20 7.69 -14.30 -1.48
N LEU A 21 7.00 -13.59 -0.60
CA LEU A 21 5.58 -13.32 -0.67
C LEU A 21 5.35 -11.86 -1.06
N VAL A 22 4.74 -11.61 -2.22
CA VAL A 22 4.42 -10.27 -2.71
C VAL A 22 2.93 -10.00 -2.53
N LEU A 23 2.61 -9.12 -1.60
CA LEU A 23 1.25 -8.68 -1.31
C LEU A 23 0.96 -7.32 -1.97
N GLY A 24 -0.27 -7.06 -2.33
CA GLY A 24 -0.68 -5.76 -2.88
C GLY A 24 -2.08 -5.77 -3.43
N ALA A 25 -2.66 -4.59 -3.61
CA ALA A 25 -3.99 -4.43 -4.18
C ALA A 25 -4.12 -5.12 -5.55
N ARG A 26 -5.36 -5.31 -6.01
CA ARG A 26 -5.58 -5.76 -7.40
C ARG A 26 -5.02 -4.75 -8.40
N GLN A 27 -4.57 -5.24 -9.56
CA GLN A 27 -4.13 -4.43 -10.70
C GLN A 27 -2.92 -3.51 -10.44
N VAL A 28 -2.18 -3.70 -9.33
CA VAL A 28 -0.92 -2.97 -9.07
C VAL A 28 0.28 -3.56 -9.83
N GLY A 29 0.09 -4.67 -10.58
CA GLY A 29 1.13 -5.28 -11.41
C GLY A 29 1.87 -6.46 -10.79
N LYS A 30 1.26 -7.22 -9.85
CA LYS A 30 1.88 -8.42 -9.23
C LYS A 30 2.29 -9.46 -10.28
N THR A 31 1.37 -9.87 -11.15
CA THR A 31 1.66 -10.82 -12.24
C THR A 31 2.74 -10.30 -13.20
N THR A 32 2.74 -8.99 -13.47
CA THR A 32 3.79 -8.36 -14.27
C THR A 32 5.15 -8.47 -13.60
N LEU A 33 5.23 -8.23 -12.29
CA LEU A 33 6.45 -8.41 -11.50
C LEU A 33 6.93 -9.87 -11.51
N LEU A 34 6.03 -10.85 -11.38
CA LEU A 34 6.39 -12.27 -11.52
C LEU A 34 7.03 -12.56 -12.88
N ASN A 35 6.49 -11.99 -13.95
CA ASN A 35 7.05 -12.16 -15.29
C ASN A 35 8.44 -11.51 -15.42
N GLN A 36 8.65 -10.32 -14.83
CA GLN A 36 9.97 -9.68 -14.77
C GLN A 36 10.98 -10.54 -13.99
N LEU A 37 10.58 -11.10 -12.84
CA LEU A 37 11.44 -11.99 -12.05
C LEU A 37 11.80 -13.28 -12.78
N ALA A 38 10.99 -13.73 -13.72
CA ALA A 38 11.26 -14.91 -14.56
C ALA A 38 12.20 -14.63 -15.74
N GLU A 39 12.46 -13.36 -16.05
CA GLU A 39 13.38 -13.01 -17.14
C GLU A 39 14.78 -13.56 -16.86
N ASN A 40 15.38 -14.20 -17.86
CA ASN A 40 16.70 -14.83 -17.81
C ASN A 40 16.81 -16.04 -16.86
N VAL A 41 15.69 -16.64 -16.44
CA VAL A 41 15.68 -17.92 -15.71
C VAL A 41 15.24 -19.04 -16.66
N GLU A 42 16.10 -20.05 -16.86
CA GLU A 42 15.86 -21.10 -17.85
C GLU A 42 14.68 -22.02 -17.47
N ARG A 43 14.59 -22.40 -16.21
CA ARG A 43 13.60 -23.38 -15.72
C ARG A 43 12.68 -22.73 -14.73
N VAL A 44 11.54 -22.24 -15.21
CA VAL A 44 10.50 -21.58 -14.41
C VAL A 44 9.25 -22.44 -14.39
N LEU A 45 8.77 -22.79 -13.19
CA LEU A 45 7.43 -23.34 -13.00
C LEU A 45 6.48 -22.18 -12.68
N ARG A 46 5.41 -22.02 -13.47
CA ARG A 46 4.34 -21.05 -13.23
C ARG A 46 3.06 -21.77 -12.82
N ILE A 47 2.43 -21.28 -11.76
CA ILE A 47 1.18 -21.79 -11.23
C ILE A 47 0.26 -20.59 -11.05
N ASN A 48 -0.87 -20.58 -11.75
CA ASN A 48 -1.90 -19.57 -11.60
C ASN A 48 -3.09 -20.16 -10.83
N CYS A 49 -3.25 -19.78 -9.57
CA CYS A 49 -4.29 -20.33 -8.69
C CYS A 49 -5.71 -19.88 -9.02
N ASP A 50 -5.91 -18.96 -9.98
CA ASP A 50 -7.23 -18.71 -10.57
C ASP A 50 -7.70 -19.90 -11.43
N ASN A 51 -6.77 -20.66 -12.03
CA ASN A 51 -7.07 -21.92 -12.70
C ASN A 51 -7.39 -23.01 -11.66
N ALA A 52 -8.56 -23.65 -11.80
CA ALA A 52 -9.01 -24.68 -10.86
C ALA A 52 -8.08 -25.90 -10.82
N ASP A 53 -7.62 -26.37 -11.99
CA ASP A 53 -6.77 -27.56 -12.10
C ASP A 53 -5.39 -27.32 -11.44
N GLU A 54 -4.82 -26.13 -11.65
CA GLU A 54 -3.54 -25.76 -11.03
C GLU A 54 -3.67 -25.59 -9.52
N ARG A 55 -4.79 -24.99 -9.07
CA ARG A 55 -5.11 -24.83 -7.65
C ARG A 55 -5.31 -26.16 -6.96
N GLU A 56 -5.99 -27.13 -7.60
CA GLU A 56 -6.24 -28.45 -7.03
C GLU A 56 -4.93 -29.19 -6.73
N ARG A 57 -3.91 -29.04 -7.56
CA ARG A 57 -2.56 -29.63 -7.34
C ARG A 57 -1.88 -29.11 -6.07
N LEU A 58 -2.28 -27.94 -5.57
CA LEU A 58 -1.80 -27.33 -4.32
C LEU A 58 -2.79 -27.48 -3.17
N SER A 59 -3.91 -28.18 -3.38
CA SER A 59 -4.91 -28.44 -2.33
C SER A 59 -4.54 -29.72 -1.57
N ASN A 60 -4.17 -29.59 -0.30
CA ASN A 60 -3.73 -30.68 0.58
C ASN A 60 -2.61 -31.60 -0.01
N PRO A 61 -1.55 -31.06 -0.61
CA PRO A 61 -0.49 -31.86 -1.20
C PRO A 61 0.39 -32.48 -0.09
N ASN A 62 0.98 -33.63 -0.38
CA ASN A 62 2.10 -34.13 0.41
C ASN A 62 3.44 -33.64 -0.18
N THR A 63 4.52 -33.79 0.59
CA THR A 63 5.86 -33.29 0.18
C THR A 63 6.34 -33.95 -1.12
N THR A 64 6.06 -35.23 -1.35
CA THR A 64 6.47 -35.93 -2.58
C THR A 64 5.73 -35.37 -3.80
N GLN A 65 4.45 -35.07 -3.69
CA GLN A 65 3.66 -34.46 -4.75
C GLN A 65 4.21 -33.05 -5.09
N LEU A 66 4.54 -32.24 -4.08
CA LEU A 66 5.14 -30.92 -4.28
C LEU A 66 6.50 -31.02 -4.97
N LEU A 67 7.38 -31.94 -4.54
CA LEU A 67 8.68 -32.15 -5.15
C LEU A 67 8.57 -32.61 -6.59
N ASN A 68 7.66 -33.53 -6.88
CA ASN A 68 7.41 -34.01 -8.27
C ASN A 68 6.86 -32.89 -9.15
N MET A 69 5.97 -32.04 -8.63
CA MET A 69 5.44 -30.89 -9.34
C MET A 69 6.53 -29.87 -9.69
N VAL A 70 7.41 -29.56 -8.73
CA VAL A 70 8.51 -28.60 -8.93
C VAL A 70 9.59 -29.18 -9.87
N GLY A 71 9.85 -30.47 -9.80
CA GLY A 71 10.83 -31.15 -10.64
C GLY A 71 12.22 -30.50 -10.56
N ASN A 72 12.74 -30.03 -11.68
CA ASN A 72 14.05 -29.36 -11.80
C ASN A 72 13.94 -27.84 -11.98
N ALA A 73 12.80 -27.23 -11.65
CA ALA A 73 12.62 -25.78 -11.72
C ALA A 73 13.60 -25.04 -10.78
N GLN A 74 14.14 -23.95 -11.27
CA GLN A 74 15.00 -23.03 -10.49
C GLN A 74 14.18 -21.92 -9.83
N LEU A 75 13.03 -21.59 -10.43
CA LEU A 75 12.10 -20.58 -9.94
C LEU A 75 10.68 -21.13 -10.01
N VAL A 76 9.96 -21.03 -8.91
CA VAL A 76 8.55 -21.39 -8.77
C VAL A 76 7.76 -20.13 -8.53
N LEU A 77 6.87 -19.78 -9.44
CA LEU A 77 5.98 -18.63 -9.37
C LEU A 77 4.56 -19.10 -9.09
N ILE A 78 3.98 -18.61 -8.01
CA ILE A 78 2.61 -18.95 -7.59
C ILE A 78 1.80 -17.65 -7.58
N ASP A 79 0.96 -17.45 -8.59
CA ASP A 79 0.11 -16.27 -8.69
C ASP A 79 -1.26 -16.52 -8.03
N GLU A 80 -1.81 -15.48 -7.38
CA GLU A 80 -3.09 -15.50 -6.66
C GLU A 80 -3.17 -16.62 -5.57
N ALA A 81 -2.08 -16.78 -4.80
CA ALA A 81 -1.90 -17.83 -3.81
C ALA A 81 -2.99 -17.87 -2.71
N GLN A 82 -3.73 -16.77 -2.47
CA GLN A 82 -4.86 -16.74 -1.55
C GLN A 82 -6.01 -17.70 -1.94
N ARG A 83 -5.99 -18.21 -3.16
CA ARG A 83 -6.96 -19.20 -3.64
C ARG A 83 -6.67 -20.62 -3.12
N ILE A 84 -5.45 -20.86 -2.63
CA ILE A 84 -5.03 -22.16 -2.12
C ILE A 84 -5.59 -22.36 -0.71
N PRO A 85 -6.29 -23.45 -0.40
CA PRO A 85 -6.63 -23.82 0.97
C PRO A 85 -5.34 -24.00 1.80
N ASP A 86 -5.32 -23.51 3.04
CA ASP A 86 -4.19 -23.62 3.96
C ASP A 86 -2.84 -23.21 3.32
N VAL A 87 -2.85 -22.17 2.51
CA VAL A 87 -1.70 -21.68 1.74
C VAL A 87 -0.43 -21.54 2.58
N GLY A 88 -0.54 -21.14 3.84
CA GLY A 88 0.61 -21.01 4.76
C GLY A 88 1.33 -22.34 4.97
N MET A 89 0.58 -23.45 5.14
CA MET A 89 1.15 -24.77 5.27
C MET A 89 1.83 -25.22 3.97
N VAL A 90 1.20 -24.96 2.82
CA VAL A 90 1.75 -25.30 1.49
C VAL A 90 3.06 -24.55 1.26
N LEU A 91 3.10 -23.23 1.52
CA LEU A 91 4.32 -22.42 1.37
C LEU A 91 5.43 -22.87 2.32
N LYS A 92 5.08 -23.23 3.57
CA LYS A 92 6.03 -23.81 4.53
C LYS A 92 6.61 -25.13 4.02
N MET A 93 5.76 -26.05 3.56
CA MET A 93 6.21 -27.34 3.04
C MET A 93 7.12 -27.17 1.83
N LEU A 94 6.80 -26.25 0.93
CA LEU A 94 7.66 -25.91 -0.21
C LEU A 94 9.01 -25.35 0.25
N ALA A 95 9.02 -24.40 1.18
CA ALA A 95 10.26 -23.83 1.71
C ALA A 95 11.15 -24.89 2.36
N ASP A 96 10.57 -25.74 3.22
CA ASP A 96 11.30 -26.78 3.96
C ASP A 96 11.81 -27.90 3.00
N ALA A 97 11.05 -28.23 1.95
CA ALA A 97 11.42 -29.28 1.01
C ALA A 97 12.45 -28.83 -0.06
N LEU A 98 12.38 -27.58 -0.47
CA LEU A 98 13.23 -27.05 -1.56
C LEU A 98 14.48 -26.33 -1.04
N GLY A 99 14.39 -25.68 0.12
CA GLY A 99 15.49 -24.86 0.64
C GLY A 99 16.02 -23.87 -0.40
N ALA A 100 17.33 -23.90 -0.64
CA ALA A 100 18.00 -23.06 -1.63
C ALA A 100 17.98 -23.64 -3.06
N ARG A 101 17.44 -24.87 -3.27
CA ARG A 101 17.45 -25.53 -4.59
C ARG A 101 16.61 -24.80 -5.63
N ALA A 102 15.50 -24.26 -5.22
CA ALA A 102 14.61 -23.47 -6.07
C ALA A 102 14.06 -22.27 -5.29
N GLN A 103 14.00 -21.12 -5.95
CA GLN A 103 13.37 -19.94 -5.38
C GLN A 103 11.85 -19.99 -5.57
N ILE A 104 11.12 -19.74 -4.52
CA ILE A 104 9.66 -19.63 -4.57
C ILE A 104 9.28 -18.17 -4.43
N VAL A 105 8.44 -17.70 -5.35
CA VAL A 105 7.81 -16.37 -5.28
C VAL A 105 6.31 -16.56 -5.40
N ALA A 106 5.58 -16.19 -4.37
CA ALA A 106 4.12 -16.23 -4.34
C ALA A 106 3.55 -14.82 -4.35
N THR A 107 2.46 -14.60 -5.05
CA THR A 107 1.70 -13.35 -4.96
C THR A 107 0.36 -13.59 -4.30
N GLY A 108 -0.14 -12.56 -3.66
CA GLY A 108 -1.48 -12.55 -3.10
C GLY A 108 -2.09 -11.16 -3.12
N SER A 109 -3.41 -11.12 -3.30
CA SER A 109 -4.15 -9.94 -2.89
C SER A 109 -4.14 -9.88 -1.35
N SER A 110 -4.55 -8.73 -0.81
CA SER A 110 -4.76 -8.49 0.63
C SER A 110 -5.44 -9.59 1.43
N ALA A 111 -6.19 -10.45 0.74
CA ALA A 111 -6.84 -11.63 1.32
C ALA A 111 -5.90 -12.58 2.06
N LEU A 112 -4.66 -12.67 1.65
CA LEU A 112 -3.66 -13.50 2.32
C LEU A 112 -3.33 -12.99 3.74
N GLU A 113 -3.32 -11.67 3.97
CA GLU A 113 -3.18 -11.09 5.31
C GLU A 113 -4.39 -11.39 6.21
N LEU A 114 -5.57 -11.52 5.61
CA LEU A 114 -6.82 -11.80 6.33
C LEU A 114 -6.98 -13.29 6.67
N ALA A 115 -6.36 -14.17 5.90
CA ALA A 115 -6.33 -15.59 6.22
C ALA A 115 -5.38 -15.83 7.41
N ASN A 116 -5.93 -15.79 8.62
CA ASN A 116 -5.27 -15.89 9.93
C ASN A 116 -4.30 -17.08 10.13
N GLY A 117 -3.93 -17.83 9.12
CA GLY A 117 -3.07 -19.01 9.21
C GLY A 117 -1.75 -18.89 8.44
N VAL A 118 -1.59 -17.95 7.50
CA VAL A 118 -0.39 -17.92 6.65
C VAL A 118 0.86 -17.61 7.46
N PHE A 119 0.77 -16.58 8.30
CA PHE A 119 1.93 -16.12 9.06
C PHE A 119 2.25 -17.00 10.26
N GLU A 120 1.26 -17.61 10.92
CA GLU A 120 1.51 -18.54 12.02
C GLU A 120 2.16 -19.83 11.53
N SER A 121 1.66 -20.43 10.44
CA SER A 121 2.16 -21.70 9.93
C SER A 121 3.51 -21.58 9.21
N ALA A 122 3.78 -20.46 8.53
CA ALA A 122 5.01 -20.24 7.76
C ALA A 122 6.01 -19.27 8.42
N ALA A 123 5.89 -19.04 9.73
CA ALA A 123 6.78 -18.15 10.48
C ALA A 123 8.27 -18.49 10.25
N GLY A 124 9.07 -17.49 9.96
CA GLY A 124 10.50 -17.62 9.67
C GLY A 124 10.86 -18.19 8.28
N ARG A 125 9.89 -18.59 7.45
CA ARG A 125 10.09 -19.12 6.09
C ARG A 125 9.71 -18.16 5.00
N ILE A 126 9.20 -16.96 5.32
CA ILE A 126 8.70 -15.99 4.35
C ILE A 126 9.44 -14.68 4.49
N PHE A 127 9.82 -14.10 3.35
CA PHE A 127 10.11 -12.69 3.20
C PHE A 127 8.92 -11.99 2.56
N GLU A 128 8.28 -11.07 3.30
CA GLU A 128 7.13 -10.32 2.82
C GLU A 128 7.55 -9.04 2.11
N TYR A 129 6.93 -8.79 0.98
CA TYR A 129 7.06 -7.57 0.21
C TYR A 129 5.69 -7.01 -0.13
N ARG A 130 5.56 -5.70 -0.10
CA ARG A 130 4.32 -5.00 -0.48
C ARG A 130 4.51 -4.26 -1.78
N LEU A 131 3.61 -4.52 -2.73
CA LEU A 131 3.58 -3.86 -4.01
C LEU A 131 2.42 -2.87 -4.05
N TYR A 132 2.75 -1.60 -4.23
CA TYR A 132 1.79 -0.50 -4.30
C TYR A 132 1.52 -0.08 -5.75
N PRO A 133 0.53 0.80 -6.03
CA PRO A 133 0.50 1.56 -7.28
C PRO A 133 1.88 2.20 -7.53
N LEU A 134 2.19 2.49 -8.79
CA LEU A 134 3.51 2.99 -9.17
C LEU A 134 3.94 4.16 -8.28
N SER A 135 5.19 4.13 -7.83
CA SER A 135 5.75 5.23 -7.04
C SER A 135 6.23 6.37 -7.95
N HIS A 136 6.36 7.56 -7.39
CA HIS A 136 6.96 8.70 -8.07
C HIS A 136 8.36 8.35 -8.60
N GLY A 137 9.19 7.66 -7.81
CA GLY A 137 10.53 7.22 -8.22
C GLY A 137 10.51 6.27 -9.41
N GLU A 138 9.62 5.26 -9.44
CA GLU A 138 9.46 4.33 -10.55
C GLU A 138 9.03 5.06 -11.84
N LEU A 139 8.16 6.06 -11.73
CA LEU A 139 7.69 6.86 -12.86
C LEU A 139 8.78 7.82 -13.37
N ALA A 140 9.50 8.49 -12.49
CA ALA A 140 10.61 9.37 -12.83
C ALA A 140 11.74 8.61 -13.52
N ALA A 141 12.10 7.43 -13.02
CA ALA A 141 13.11 6.56 -13.63
C ALA A 141 12.73 6.11 -15.04
N GLN A 142 11.45 5.87 -15.31
CA GLN A 142 10.98 5.47 -16.64
C GLN A 142 10.97 6.62 -17.64
N SER A 143 10.55 7.79 -17.22
CA SER A 143 10.44 8.96 -18.11
C SER A 143 11.81 9.53 -18.53
N GLY A 144 12.89 9.06 -17.89
CA GLY A 144 14.26 9.53 -18.16
C GLY A 144 14.51 10.99 -17.76
N ALA A 145 13.51 11.65 -17.17
CA ALA A 145 13.63 13.02 -16.72
C ALA A 145 12.61 13.34 -15.62
N GLU A 146 13.07 13.73 -14.44
CA GLU A 146 12.25 14.25 -13.33
C GLU A 146 11.29 15.34 -13.80
N ARG A 147 11.73 16.19 -14.74
CA ARG A 147 10.89 17.26 -15.34
C ARG A 147 9.62 16.75 -16.01
N THR A 148 9.59 15.50 -16.51
CA THR A 148 8.40 14.94 -17.14
C THR A 148 7.37 14.59 -16.08
N GLU A 149 7.75 13.96 -14.98
CA GLU A 149 6.85 13.67 -13.86
C GLU A 149 6.37 14.95 -13.17
N GLN A 150 7.19 16.00 -13.06
CA GLN A 150 6.75 17.30 -12.57
C GLN A 150 5.62 17.90 -13.43
N ARG A 151 5.67 17.75 -14.75
CA ARG A 151 4.57 18.16 -15.65
C ARG A 151 3.32 17.33 -15.47
N LEU A 152 3.48 16.02 -15.16
CA LEU A 152 2.39 15.10 -14.96
C LEU A 152 1.85 15.10 -13.52
N LEU A 153 2.43 15.89 -12.61
CA LEU A 153 2.02 15.95 -11.20
C LEU A 153 0.52 16.17 -11.03
N GLN A 154 -0.08 17.07 -11.81
CA GLN A 154 -1.52 17.33 -11.73
C GLN A 154 -2.35 16.09 -12.11
N GLU A 155 -1.92 15.34 -13.12
CA GLU A 155 -2.56 14.09 -13.51
C GLU A 155 -2.44 13.04 -12.40
N ARG A 156 -1.27 12.94 -11.74
CA ARG A 156 -1.07 12.03 -10.60
C ARG A 156 -1.97 12.39 -9.42
N LEU A 157 -2.19 13.66 -9.15
CA LEU A 157 -3.10 14.11 -8.10
C LEU A 157 -4.58 13.82 -8.42
N VAL A 158 -4.96 13.82 -9.69
CA VAL A 158 -6.35 13.58 -10.12
C VAL A 158 -6.61 12.10 -10.40
N TYR A 159 -5.74 11.43 -11.16
CA TYR A 159 -5.96 10.07 -11.65
C TYR A 159 -5.12 9.01 -10.93
N GLY A 160 -4.20 9.42 -10.05
CA GLY A 160 -3.35 8.47 -9.33
C GLY A 160 -2.27 7.83 -10.19
N SER A 161 -1.77 6.68 -9.72
CA SER A 161 -0.58 6.02 -10.26
C SER A 161 -0.76 4.50 -10.46
N TYR A 162 -1.99 4.02 -10.63
CA TYR A 162 -2.19 2.64 -11.04
C TYR A 162 -1.56 2.37 -12.41
N PRO A 163 -0.88 1.22 -12.62
CA PRO A 163 -0.15 0.97 -13.87
C PRO A 163 -0.97 1.16 -15.14
N GLU A 164 -2.19 0.63 -15.17
CA GLU A 164 -3.07 0.73 -16.33
C GLU A 164 -3.52 2.18 -16.59
N VAL A 165 -3.80 2.95 -15.54
CA VAL A 165 -4.15 4.38 -15.63
C VAL A 165 -2.99 5.19 -16.22
N VAL A 166 -1.77 4.89 -15.80
CA VAL A 166 -0.56 5.58 -16.28
C VAL A 166 -0.27 5.26 -17.73
N THR A 167 -0.52 4.03 -18.18
CA THR A 167 -0.23 3.58 -19.55
C THR A 167 -1.36 3.87 -20.54
N ALA A 168 -2.58 4.11 -20.07
CA ALA A 168 -3.75 4.45 -20.87
C ALA A 168 -4.49 5.70 -20.33
N PRO A 169 -3.84 6.89 -20.35
CA PRO A 169 -4.36 8.08 -19.68
C PRO A 169 -5.72 8.56 -20.22
N ASN A 170 -6.04 8.30 -21.48
CA ASN A 170 -7.33 8.68 -22.07
C ASN A 170 -8.52 7.92 -21.47
N ASP A 171 -8.29 6.73 -20.94
CA ASP A 171 -9.29 5.87 -20.31
C ASP A 171 -9.22 5.90 -18.76
N GLY A 172 -8.42 6.78 -18.18
CA GLY A 172 -8.06 6.78 -16.75
C GLY A 172 -9.27 6.71 -15.82
N ARG A 173 -10.32 7.48 -16.08
CA ARG A 173 -11.55 7.42 -15.27
C ARG A 173 -12.24 6.05 -15.33
N ARG A 174 -12.44 5.51 -16.53
CA ARG A 174 -13.09 4.21 -16.74
C ARG A 174 -12.31 3.07 -16.08
N ILE A 175 -10.99 3.13 -16.19
CA ILE A 175 -10.09 2.16 -15.56
C ILE A 175 -10.22 2.25 -14.03
N LEU A 176 -10.20 3.44 -13.45
CA LEU A 176 -10.37 3.65 -12.01
C LEU A 176 -11.73 3.17 -11.49
N GLU A 177 -12.82 3.39 -12.23
CA GLU A 177 -14.15 2.86 -11.90
C GLU A 177 -14.13 1.31 -11.83
N SER A 178 -13.41 0.66 -12.77
CA SER A 178 -13.23 -0.80 -12.77
C SER A 178 -12.38 -1.27 -11.60
N ILE A 179 -11.25 -0.60 -11.32
CA ILE A 179 -10.37 -0.92 -10.19
C ILE A 179 -11.10 -0.78 -8.86
N ALA A 180 -11.78 0.36 -8.65
CA ALA A 180 -12.54 0.63 -7.42
C ALA A 180 -13.64 -0.42 -7.19
N SER A 181 -14.39 -0.79 -8.25
CA SER A 181 -15.37 -1.86 -8.17
C SER A 181 -14.78 -3.20 -7.77
N GLY A 182 -13.58 -3.54 -8.28
CA GLY A 182 -12.85 -4.76 -7.92
C GLY A 182 -12.33 -4.72 -6.48
N ALA A 183 -11.58 -3.69 -6.15
CA ALA A 183 -10.92 -3.57 -4.85
C ALA A 183 -11.91 -3.36 -3.69
N LEU A 184 -12.86 -2.41 -3.85
CA LEU A 184 -13.79 -2.05 -2.78
C LEU A 184 -14.91 -3.08 -2.59
N TYR A 185 -15.44 -3.65 -3.68
CA TYR A 185 -16.61 -4.51 -3.57
C TYR A 185 -16.27 -5.99 -3.56
N LYS A 186 -15.37 -6.48 -4.42
CA LYS A 186 -15.06 -7.91 -4.47
C LYS A 186 -14.15 -8.35 -3.33
N ASP A 187 -13.10 -7.60 -3.04
CA ASP A 187 -12.12 -8.02 -2.03
C ASP A 187 -12.62 -7.75 -0.62
N VAL A 188 -13.06 -6.52 -0.31
CA VAL A 188 -13.54 -6.18 1.03
C VAL A 188 -14.80 -6.97 1.40
N LEU A 189 -15.77 -7.12 0.48
CA LEU A 189 -17.00 -7.85 0.74
C LEU A 189 -16.80 -9.35 0.89
N SER A 190 -15.84 -9.94 0.17
CA SER A 190 -15.58 -11.38 0.25
C SER A 190 -15.02 -11.83 1.61
N PHE A 191 -14.35 -10.92 2.36
CA PHE A 191 -13.68 -11.27 3.62
C PHE A 191 -14.46 -10.92 4.87
N GLY A 192 -15.24 -9.85 4.85
CA GLY A 192 -15.77 -9.28 6.07
C GLY A 192 -17.11 -9.82 6.54
N GLY A 193 -17.76 -10.74 5.82
CA GLY A 193 -19.16 -11.07 6.09
C GLY A 193 -20.06 -9.82 6.02
N ILE A 194 -19.64 -8.81 5.27
CA ILE A 194 -20.33 -7.53 5.13
C ILE A 194 -21.69 -7.77 4.47
N ARG A 195 -22.75 -7.62 5.26
CA ARG A 195 -24.13 -7.87 4.79
C ARG A 195 -24.74 -6.69 4.00
N LYS A 196 -24.10 -5.51 4.06
CA LYS A 196 -24.65 -4.26 3.47
C LYS A 196 -23.58 -3.51 2.68
N PRO A 197 -23.38 -3.80 1.39
CA PRO A 197 -22.41 -3.12 0.53
C PRO A 197 -22.55 -1.59 0.50
N ASP A 198 -23.79 -1.09 0.51
CA ASP A 198 -24.08 0.35 0.45
C ASP A 198 -23.52 1.11 1.67
N VAL A 199 -23.50 0.46 2.84
CA VAL A 199 -22.97 1.08 4.07
C VAL A 199 -21.46 1.17 4.01
N LEU A 200 -20.77 0.15 3.45
CA LEU A 200 -19.33 0.23 3.19
C LEU A 200 -19.02 1.37 2.23
N SER A 201 -19.74 1.47 1.12
CA SER A 201 -19.57 2.56 0.15
C SER A 201 -19.71 3.93 0.80
N ARG A 202 -20.74 4.10 1.65
CA ARG A 202 -20.93 5.34 2.41
C ARG A 202 -19.77 5.62 3.37
N LEU A 203 -19.25 4.60 4.06
CA LEU A 203 -18.10 4.76 4.94
C LEU A 203 -16.86 5.22 4.16
N VAL A 204 -16.58 4.60 3.00
CA VAL A 204 -15.44 4.98 2.14
C VAL A 204 -15.60 6.41 1.62
N GLN A 205 -16.84 6.84 1.27
CA GLN A 205 -17.10 8.23 0.90
C GLN A 205 -16.85 9.20 2.06
N CYS A 206 -17.29 8.86 3.29
CA CYS A 206 -17.01 9.68 4.47
C CYS A 206 -15.49 9.82 4.70
N LEU A 207 -14.72 8.73 4.56
CA LEU A 207 -13.26 8.77 4.68
C LEU A 207 -12.63 9.63 3.56
N ALA A 208 -13.12 9.53 2.33
CA ALA A 208 -12.63 10.32 1.21
C ALA A 208 -12.92 11.82 1.36
N LEU A 209 -14.01 12.19 2.04
CA LEU A 209 -14.35 13.59 2.36
C LEU A 209 -13.52 14.14 3.52
N GLN A 210 -13.10 13.28 4.46
CA GLN A 210 -12.28 13.65 5.62
C GLN A 210 -10.78 13.44 5.38
N LEU A 211 -10.34 13.40 4.12
CA LEU A 211 -8.94 13.20 3.74
C LEU A 211 -8.02 14.23 4.44
N GLY A 212 -6.93 13.75 5.06
CA GLY A 212 -5.99 14.59 5.80
C GLY A 212 -6.51 15.12 7.16
N SER A 213 -7.74 14.75 7.55
CA SER A 213 -8.32 15.14 8.84
C SER A 213 -8.29 14.00 9.85
N GLU A 214 -8.36 14.33 11.15
CA GLU A 214 -8.52 13.33 12.20
C GLU A 214 -9.89 12.63 12.08
N VAL A 215 -9.88 11.32 12.18
CA VAL A 215 -11.06 10.48 11.98
C VAL A 215 -11.56 9.94 13.33
N SER A 216 -12.84 10.17 13.62
CA SER A 216 -13.54 9.60 14.76
C SER A 216 -14.48 8.46 14.35
N ALA A 217 -14.23 7.25 14.88
CA ALA A 217 -15.12 6.11 14.60
C ALA A 217 -16.55 6.30 15.15
N ASN A 218 -16.74 7.14 16.18
CA ASN A 218 -18.07 7.49 16.66
C ASN A 218 -18.79 8.40 15.66
N GLU A 219 -18.11 9.43 15.15
CA GLU A 219 -18.67 10.35 14.15
C GLU A 219 -19.02 9.61 12.86
N LEU A 220 -18.09 8.80 12.33
CA LEU A 220 -18.34 7.95 11.17
C LEU A 220 -19.50 6.99 11.40
N GLY A 221 -19.63 6.46 12.62
CA GLY A 221 -20.77 5.62 13.01
C GLY A 221 -22.11 6.36 12.89
N GLN A 222 -22.18 7.60 13.35
CA GLN A 222 -23.38 8.46 13.22
C GLN A 222 -23.71 8.74 11.76
N MET A 223 -22.71 9.07 10.92
CA MET A 223 -22.89 9.37 9.50
C MET A 223 -23.34 8.14 8.67
N THR A 224 -22.92 6.95 9.06
CA THR A 224 -23.15 5.70 8.31
C THR A 224 -24.24 4.82 8.88
N GLY A 225 -24.71 5.09 10.10
CA GLY A 225 -25.63 4.23 10.84
C GLY A 225 -24.98 2.96 11.40
N LEU A 226 -23.64 2.96 11.57
CA LEU A 226 -22.86 1.85 12.12
C LEU A 226 -22.50 2.11 13.59
N ASN A 227 -22.32 1.04 14.36
CA ASN A 227 -21.67 1.16 15.65
C ASN A 227 -20.15 1.32 15.50
N LYS A 228 -19.51 1.88 16.54
CA LYS A 228 -18.06 2.13 16.55
C LYS A 228 -17.23 0.90 16.18
N ALA A 229 -17.54 -0.26 16.76
CA ALA A 229 -16.76 -1.49 16.55
C ALA A 229 -16.83 -1.95 15.09
N THR A 230 -17.98 -1.81 14.42
CA THR A 230 -18.14 -2.13 13.00
C THR A 230 -17.35 -1.14 12.12
N VAL A 231 -17.37 0.16 12.45
CA VAL A 231 -16.56 1.17 11.73
C VAL A 231 -15.07 0.81 11.83
N GLU A 232 -14.57 0.51 13.02
CA GLU A 232 -13.19 0.11 13.26
C GLU A 232 -12.82 -1.15 12.44
N SER A 233 -13.69 -2.16 12.44
CA SER A 233 -13.49 -3.40 11.66
C SER A 233 -13.47 -3.13 10.16
N TYR A 234 -14.32 -2.25 9.66
CA TYR A 234 -14.34 -1.91 8.23
C TYR A 234 -13.12 -1.11 7.80
N ILE A 235 -12.65 -0.20 8.66
CA ILE A 235 -11.39 0.51 8.40
C ILE A 235 -10.21 -0.47 8.38
N ASP A 236 -10.14 -1.42 9.32
CA ASP A 236 -9.10 -2.46 9.33
C ASP A 236 -9.13 -3.31 8.05
N LEU A 237 -10.32 -3.67 7.54
CA LEU A 237 -10.47 -4.35 6.26
C LEU A 237 -9.98 -3.51 5.08
N LEU A 238 -10.30 -2.21 5.05
CA LEU A 238 -9.84 -1.29 4.00
C LEU A 238 -8.32 -1.10 4.04
N GLU A 239 -7.70 -1.11 5.22
CA GLU A 239 -6.25 -1.07 5.38
C GLU A 239 -5.61 -2.36 4.86
N LYS A 240 -6.13 -3.52 5.27
CA LYS A 240 -5.68 -4.85 4.83
C LYS A 240 -5.87 -5.07 3.34
N THR A 241 -6.84 -4.41 2.70
CA THR A 241 -7.07 -4.47 1.26
C THR A 241 -6.29 -3.40 0.46
N PHE A 242 -5.38 -2.68 1.08
CA PHE A 242 -4.56 -1.64 0.46
C PHE A 242 -5.39 -0.52 -0.22
N VAL A 243 -6.59 -0.25 0.28
CA VAL A 243 -7.39 0.90 -0.16
C VAL A 243 -6.95 2.15 0.58
N VAL A 244 -6.86 2.04 1.90
CA VAL A 244 -6.45 3.13 2.80
C VAL A 244 -5.31 2.69 3.72
N PHE A 245 -4.75 3.65 4.43
CA PHE A 245 -3.85 3.42 5.57
C PHE A 245 -4.07 4.48 6.64
N SER A 246 -3.72 4.16 7.88
CA SER A 246 -3.78 5.10 8.99
C SER A 246 -2.41 5.67 9.33
N LEU A 247 -2.38 6.97 9.58
CA LEU A 247 -1.26 7.66 10.21
C LEU A 247 -1.67 8.03 11.65
N ARG A 248 -0.88 7.60 12.63
CA ARG A 248 -1.18 7.83 14.06
C ARG A 248 -0.55 9.13 14.56
N SER A 249 -1.10 9.68 15.62
CA SER A 249 -0.53 10.88 16.24
C SER A 249 0.73 10.54 17.03
N PHE A 250 1.82 11.28 16.78
CA PHE A 250 3.08 11.16 17.50
C PHE A 250 2.96 11.61 18.97
N ALA A 251 3.49 10.83 19.89
CA ALA A 251 3.51 11.16 21.30
C ALA A 251 4.78 10.65 21.99
N ARG A 252 5.24 11.37 23.02
CA ARG A 252 6.39 10.96 23.85
C ARG A 252 6.19 9.62 24.57
N ASN A 253 4.95 9.23 24.82
CA ASN A 253 4.61 8.01 25.53
C ASN A 253 3.82 7.08 24.58
N ALA A 254 4.42 5.96 24.21
CA ALA A 254 3.84 4.95 23.31
C ALA A 254 2.43 4.46 23.75
N ARG A 255 2.13 4.44 25.07
CA ARG A 255 0.77 4.13 25.56
C ARG A 255 -0.27 5.17 25.12
N ASN A 256 0.15 6.43 24.97
CA ASN A 256 -0.72 7.50 24.52
C ASN A 256 -0.89 7.50 22.99
N GLU A 257 0.09 7.02 22.23
CA GLU A 257 -0.03 6.84 20.76
C GLU A 257 -1.15 5.88 20.40
N LEU A 258 -1.27 4.76 21.12
CA LEU A 258 -2.30 3.75 20.87
C LEU A 258 -3.74 4.23 21.13
N LYS A 259 -3.90 5.28 21.95
CA LYS A 259 -5.21 5.84 22.33
C LYS A 259 -5.59 7.11 21.57
N ARG A 260 -4.68 7.64 20.74
CA ARG A 260 -4.87 8.92 20.06
C ARG A 260 -5.57 8.79 18.72
N ALA A 261 -6.04 9.93 18.24
CA ALA A 261 -6.63 10.13 16.95
C ALA A 261 -5.72 9.62 15.82
N ARG A 262 -6.35 9.22 14.74
CA ARG A 262 -5.67 8.82 13.48
C ARG A 262 -6.19 9.65 12.34
N LYS A 263 -5.32 9.94 11.38
CA LYS A 263 -5.69 10.40 10.04
C LYS A 263 -5.73 9.19 9.11
N ILE A 264 -6.66 9.19 8.17
CA ILE A 264 -6.79 8.13 7.16
C ILE A 264 -6.50 8.71 5.79
N TYR A 265 -5.65 8.01 5.05
CA TYR A 265 -5.20 8.35 3.71
C TYR A 265 -5.49 7.20 2.75
N PHE A 266 -5.60 7.52 1.47
CA PHE A 266 -5.71 6.53 0.41
C PHE A 266 -4.33 6.24 -0.18
N TRP A 267 -4.04 4.97 -0.50
CA TRP A 267 -2.81 4.61 -1.19
C TRP A 267 -2.68 5.22 -2.59
N ASP A 268 -3.81 5.65 -3.17
CA ASP A 268 -3.86 6.25 -4.49
C ASP A 268 -4.95 7.32 -4.57
N ASN A 269 -4.58 8.52 -5.06
CA ASN A 269 -5.52 9.62 -5.21
C ASN A 269 -6.64 9.34 -6.21
N GLY A 270 -6.35 8.55 -7.26
CA GLY A 270 -7.35 8.16 -8.26
C GLY A 270 -8.48 7.34 -7.65
N ILE A 271 -8.14 6.41 -6.74
CA ILE A 271 -9.15 5.63 -5.98
C ILE A 271 -9.99 6.55 -5.10
N ARG A 272 -9.38 7.50 -4.39
CA ARG A 272 -10.12 8.49 -3.61
C ARG A 272 -11.05 9.33 -4.48
N ASN A 273 -10.56 9.79 -5.61
CA ASN A 273 -11.32 10.66 -6.51
C ASN A 273 -12.48 9.93 -7.21
N VAL A 274 -12.32 8.65 -7.57
CA VAL A 274 -13.41 7.86 -8.15
C VAL A 274 -14.50 7.58 -7.14
N VAL A 275 -14.18 7.38 -5.86
CA VAL A 275 -15.16 7.21 -4.77
C VAL A 275 -16.07 8.44 -4.65
N LEU A 276 -15.53 9.65 -4.86
CA LEU A 276 -16.28 10.90 -4.84
C LEU A 276 -16.84 11.31 -6.21
N GLY A 277 -16.50 10.59 -7.29
CA GLY A 277 -16.87 10.95 -8.65
C GLY A 277 -16.25 12.27 -9.13
N ASN A 278 -15.15 12.74 -8.50
CA ASN A 278 -14.57 14.06 -8.76
C ASN A 278 -13.22 13.97 -9.49
N PHE A 279 -13.26 14.18 -10.80
CA PHE A 279 -12.10 14.25 -11.69
C PHE A 279 -11.88 15.66 -12.27
N ALA A 280 -12.43 16.68 -11.62
CA ALA A 280 -12.24 18.06 -12.05
C ALA A 280 -10.74 18.45 -12.01
N PRO A 281 -10.28 19.32 -12.95
CA PRO A 281 -8.94 19.89 -12.91
C PRO A 281 -8.66 20.58 -11.57
N LEU A 282 -7.41 20.55 -11.11
CA LEU A 282 -7.02 21.11 -9.80
C LEU A 282 -7.42 22.59 -9.63
N THR A 283 -7.45 23.37 -10.73
CA THR A 283 -7.87 24.79 -10.73
C THR A 283 -9.33 25.01 -10.34
N LEU A 284 -10.18 23.98 -10.45
CA LEU A 284 -11.60 24.02 -10.10
C LEU A 284 -11.92 23.30 -8.78
N ARG A 285 -10.89 22.89 -8.02
CA ARG A 285 -11.05 22.10 -6.79
C ARG A 285 -10.69 22.92 -5.56
N THR A 286 -11.41 22.68 -4.50
CA THR A 286 -11.17 23.27 -3.17
C THR A 286 -10.34 22.36 -2.24
N ASP A 287 -10.15 21.09 -2.62
CA ASP A 287 -9.49 20.05 -1.82
C ASP A 287 -8.05 19.74 -2.28
N VAL A 288 -7.44 20.66 -3.05
CA VAL A 288 -6.07 20.46 -3.60
C VAL A 288 -5.04 20.24 -2.50
N GLY A 289 -5.14 20.95 -1.37
CA GLY A 289 -4.25 20.76 -0.22
C GLY A 289 -4.31 19.35 0.36
N ALA A 290 -5.53 18.81 0.55
CA ALA A 290 -5.73 17.45 1.04
C ALA A 290 -5.24 16.37 0.05
N LEU A 291 -5.45 16.58 -1.27
CA LEU A 291 -4.90 15.69 -2.31
C LEU A 291 -3.37 15.71 -2.33
N TRP A 292 -2.78 16.88 -2.15
CA TRP A 292 -1.33 17.07 -2.06
C TRP A 292 -0.74 16.34 -0.86
N GLU A 293 -1.32 16.55 0.32
CA GLU A 293 -0.92 15.87 1.55
C GLU A 293 -1.03 14.36 1.40
N ASN A 294 -2.19 13.85 0.92
CA ASN A 294 -2.38 12.41 0.71
C ASN A 294 -1.34 11.81 -0.23
N TRP A 295 -1.07 12.48 -1.35
CA TRP A 295 -0.10 12.01 -2.33
C TRP A 295 1.31 11.96 -1.73
N LEU A 296 1.76 13.04 -1.06
CA LEU A 296 3.08 13.09 -0.44
C LEU A 296 3.26 12.00 0.62
N VAL A 297 2.28 11.83 1.51
CA VAL A 297 2.35 10.80 2.57
C VAL A 297 2.37 9.41 1.94
N SER A 298 1.49 9.12 0.96
CA SER A 298 1.45 7.80 0.32
C SER A 298 2.75 7.49 -0.44
N GLU A 299 3.28 8.44 -1.21
CA GLU A 299 4.54 8.27 -1.96
C GLU A 299 5.73 8.09 -1.01
N ARG A 300 5.78 8.85 0.08
CA ARG A 300 6.83 8.70 1.09
C ARG A 300 6.81 7.32 1.76
N LEU A 301 5.63 6.81 2.11
CA LEU A 301 5.49 5.47 2.67
C LEU A 301 5.87 4.37 1.68
N LYS A 302 5.54 4.51 0.39
CA LYS A 302 6.00 3.59 -0.67
C LYS A 302 7.52 3.55 -0.73
N ARG A 303 8.17 4.72 -0.73
CA ARG A 303 9.63 4.82 -0.71
C ARG A 303 10.25 4.14 0.51
N LEU A 304 9.74 4.42 1.71
CA LEU A 304 10.23 3.80 2.94
C LEU A 304 10.09 2.27 2.91
N ALA A 305 8.95 1.78 2.40
CA ALA A 305 8.70 0.35 2.25
C ALA A 305 9.66 -0.30 1.25
N TYR A 306 9.89 0.30 0.09
CA TYR A 306 10.80 -0.22 -0.93
C TYR A 306 12.27 -0.14 -0.51
N ALA A 307 12.64 0.87 0.27
CA ALA A 307 13.95 0.97 0.90
C ALA A 307 14.13 0.03 2.11
N GLN A 308 13.07 -0.68 2.53
CA GLN A 308 13.04 -1.47 3.77
C GLN A 308 13.48 -0.65 5.00
N SER A 309 13.08 0.63 5.06
CA SER A 309 13.37 1.52 6.16
C SER A 309 12.58 1.15 7.41
N TYR A 310 13.22 1.22 8.57
CA TYR A 310 12.56 1.03 9.87
C TYR A 310 12.00 2.35 10.44
N ALA A 311 12.03 3.44 9.67
CA ALA A 311 11.45 4.70 10.09
C ALA A 311 9.95 4.55 10.34
N ARG A 312 9.50 5.08 11.47
CA ARG A 312 8.08 5.12 11.83
C ARG A 312 7.49 6.45 11.41
N SER A 313 6.27 6.42 10.92
CA SER A 313 5.58 7.57 10.34
C SER A 313 4.39 7.97 11.20
N TYR A 314 4.24 9.27 11.42
CA TYR A 314 3.21 9.86 12.28
C TYR A 314 2.77 11.23 11.75
N PHE A 315 1.68 11.76 12.29
CA PHE A 315 1.40 13.21 12.32
C PHE A 315 1.47 13.72 13.76
N TRP A 316 1.45 15.02 13.97
CA TRP A 316 1.40 15.55 15.30
C TRP A 316 0.38 16.69 15.40
N ARG A 317 -0.39 16.70 16.48
CA ARG A 317 -1.39 17.73 16.73
C ARG A 317 -1.60 17.94 18.23
N THR A 318 -1.83 19.21 18.61
CA THR A 318 -2.22 19.59 19.97
C THR A 318 -3.73 19.80 20.08
N THR A 319 -4.22 19.84 21.33
CA THR A 319 -5.60 20.25 21.62
C THR A 319 -5.89 21.70 21.21
N THR A 320 -4.86 22.55 21.11
CA THR A 320 -4.94 23.94 20.63
C THR A 320 -4.79 24.10 19.14
N GLN A 321 -4.93 23.00 18.37
CA GLN A 321 -4.92 22.98 16.91
C GLN A 321 -3.57 23.28 16.23
N SER A 322 -2.45 23.31 16.99
CA SER A 322 -1.12 23.32 16.34
C SER A 322 -0.84 21.94 15.76
N GLU A 323 -0.41 21.88 14.50
CA GLU A 323 -0.28 20.64 13.74
C GLU A 323 1.05 20.58 12.99
N ILE A 324 1.51 19.35 12.71
CA ILE A 324 2.55 18.98 11.75
C ILE A 324 2.01 17.83 10.94
N ASP A 325 2.00 17.99 9.64
CA ASP A 325 1.37 17.05 8.69
C ASP A 325 2.00 15.67 8.73
N TYR A 326 3.35 15.61 8.78
CA TYR A 326 4.07 14.34 8.73
C TYR A 326 5.35 14.35 9.56
N ILE A 327 5.59 13.27 10.28
CA ILE A 327 6.78 13.05 11.11
C ILE A 327 7.37 11.69 10.80
N GLU A 328 8.69 11.63 10.67
CA GLU A 328 9.46 10.38 10.68
C GLU A 328 10.32 10.30 11.94
N GLU A 329 10.26 9.15 12.60
CA GLU A 329 11.11 8.80 13.71
C GLU A 329 11.94 7.57 13.33
N LEU A 330 13.25 7.68 13.44
CA LEU A 330 14.20 6.59 13.25
C LEU A 330 15.33 6.71 14.27
N ASP A 331 15.47 5.71 15.13
CA ASP A 331 16.56 5.62 16.13
C ASP A 331 16.65 6.88 17.01
N GLY A 332 15.51 7.46 17.39
CA GLY A 332 15.40 8.66 18.20
C GLY A 332 15.60 9.97 17.43
N GLN A 333 15.90 9.93 16.14
CA GLN A 333 15.91 11.11 15.28
C GLN A 333 14.51 11.40 14.77
N ILE A 334 14.07 12.64 14.95
CA ILE A 334 12.74 13.11 14.54
C ILE A 334 12.89 14.10 13.40
N LYS A 335 12.23 13.82 12.29
CA LYS A 335 12.11 14.70 11.13
C LYS A 335 10.65 15.08 10.96
N ALA A 336 10.37 16.37 10.98
CA ALA A 336 9.02 16.91 10.86
C ALA A 336 8.86 17.63 9.52
N PHE A 337 7.72 17.45 8.88
CA PHE A 337 7.44 17.98 7.54
C PHE A 337 6.07 18.63 7.52
N GLU A 338 6.01 19.81 6.94
CA GLU A 338 4.78 20.56 6.66
C GLU A 338 4.58 20.61 5.16
N PHE A 339 3.37 20.36 4.67
CA PHE A 339 3.05 20.29 3.25
C PHE A 339 2.29 21.52 2.79
N LYS A 340 2.84 22.21 1.80
CA LYS A 340 2.21 23.40 1.21
C LYS A 340 2.12 23.23 -0.31
N TRP A 341 0.91 23.29 -0.85
CA TRP A 341 0.73 23.28 -2.30
C TRP A 341 1.33 24.52 -2.96
N ASN A 342 1.09 25.68 -2.35
CA ASN A 342 1.66 26.95 -2.83
C ASN A 342 3.10 27.09 -2.31
N PRO A 343 4.13 27.18 -3.20
CA PRO A 343 5.54 27.28 -2.78
C PRO A 343 5.88 28.58 -2.07
N HIS A 344 5.03 29.62 -2.19
CA HIS A 344 5.22 30.90 -1.50
C HIS A 344 4.68 30.93 -0.08
N GLU A 345 3.90 29.91 0.33
CA GLU A 345 3.43 29.79 1.70
C GLU A 345 4.58 29.38 2.63
N LYS A 346 4.75 30.18 3.67
CA LYS A 346 5.76 29.91 4.70
C LYS A 346 5.10 29.28 5.91
N ALA A 347 5.73 28.25 6.44
CA ALA A 347 5.37 27.66 7.72
C ALA A 347 6.58 27.63 8.65
N LYS A 348 6.32 27.72 9.95
CA LYS A 348 7.34 27.64 10.98
C LYS A 348 7.02 26.47 11.90
N MET A 349 8.06 25.85 12.41
CA MET A 349 7.90 24.80 13.41
C MET A 349 7.05 25.34 14.58
N PRO A 350 5.95 24.66 14.94
CA PRO A 350 5.13 25.07 16.07
C PRO A 350 5.93 25.10 17.37
N GLN A 351 5.83 26.20 18.14
CA GLN A 351 6.58 26.34 19.40
C GLN A 351 6.37 25.19 20.39
N PRO A 352 5.13 24.68 20.59
CA PRO A 352 4.91 23.54 21.49
C PRO A 352 5.66 22.27 21.01
N PHE A 353 5.81 22.07 19.70
CA PHE A 353 6.58 20.95 19.15
C PHE A 353 8.07 21.15 19.36
N ALA A 354 8.60 22.34 19.05
CA ALA A 354 10.01 22.66 19.24
C ALA A 354 10.44 22.52 20.72
N ALA A 355 9.58 22.95 21.66
CA ALA A 355 9.84 22.80 23.09
C ALA A 355 9.81 21.33 23.56
N ALA A 356 8.91 20.52 22.97
CA ALA A 356 8.82 19.09 23.32
C ALA A 356 9.93 18.25 22.67
N TYR A 357 10.41 18.63 21.48
CA TYR A 357 11.38 17.88 20.66
C TYR A 357 12.47 18.81 20.12
N PRO A 358 13.39 19.31 20.99
CA PRO A 358 14.36 20.34 20.62
C PRO A 358 15.38 19.90 19.56
N ASN A 359 15.57 18.59 19.39
CA ASN A 359 16.50 18.01 18.40
C ASN A 359 15.80 17.62 17.09
N ALA A 360 14.50 17.90 16.94
CA ALA A 360 13.78 17.60 15.71
C ALA A 360 14.17 18.58 14.61
N THR A 361 14.31 18.05 13.37
CA THR A 361 14.42 18.91 12.20
C THR A 361 13.03 19.23 11.65
N TYR A 362 12.90 20.36 10.95
CA TYR A 362 11.65 20.77 10.35
C TYR A 362 11.87 21.28 8.94
N SER A 363 11.05 20.82 8.00
CA SER A 363 11.13 21.20 6.59
C SER A 363 9.73 21.46 6.02
N VAL A 364 9.62 22.43 5.14
CA VAL A 364 8.40 22.70 4.37
C VAL A 364 8.57 22.10 2.98
N ILE A 365 7.63 21.24 2.60
CA ILE A 365 7.63 20.55 1.31
C ILE A 365 6.55 21.17 0.43
N SER A 366 6.98 21.70 -0.71
CA SER A 366 6.11 22.29 -1.72
C SER A 366 6.26 21.60 -3.07
N ARG A 367 5.46 22.00 -4.05
CA ARG A 367 5.57 21.49 -5.43
C ARG A 367 6.91 21.82 -6.13
N GLU A 368 7.77 22.62 -5.53
CA GLU A 368 9.11 22.93 -6.03
C GLU A 368 10.21 22.13 -5.31
N SER A 369 9.89 21.52 -4.15
CA SER A 369 10.89 20.84 -3.31
C SER A 369 10.57 19.37 -3.01
N TYR A 370 9.43 18.84 -3.49
CA TYR A 370 8.96 17.49 -3.12
C TYR A 370 9.84 16.35 -3.65
N ASP A 371 10.56 16.56 -4.77
CA ASP A 371 11.44 15.52 -5.32
C ASP A 371 12.50 15.11 -4.28
N GLY A 372 13.15 16.06 -3.62
CA GLY A 372 14.12 15.77 -2.56
C GLY A 372 13.52 15.04 -1.34
N PHE A 373 12.21 15.16 -1.12
CA PHE A 373 11.50 14.42 -0.08
C PHE A 373 11.13 13.01 -0.53
N LEU A 374 10.82 12.81 -1.81
CA LEU A 374 10.34 11.55 -2.37
C LEU A 374 11.45 10.68 -2.99
N MET A 375 12.56 11.26 -3.41
CA MET A 375 13.74 10.57 -3.97
C MET A 375 14.81 10.36 -2.91
#